data_a97c6011454d0e63bb848754ad64d958
#
_entry.id   a97c6011454d0e63bb848754ad64d958
#
_cell.length_a   1.000
_cell.length_b   1.000
_cell.length_c   1.000
_cell.angle_alpha   90.00
_cell.angle_beta   90.00
_cell.angle_gamma   90.00
#
_symmetry.space_group_name_H-M   'P 1'
#
loop_
_entity.id
_entity.type
_entity.pdbx_description
1 polymer ?
#
loop_
_entity_poly.entity_id
_entity_poly.type
_entity_poly.pdbx_seq_one_letter_code
_entity_poly.pdbx_strand_id
1 'polypeptide(L)'
;MILLIDNYDSFVYNLARYVAELGEEPVVHRNDAVTLDEVAALKPSHIIVSPGPCSPAEAGISVDLIRRFGAEVPILGVCLGHQAIGAAYGGQIVRATRPMHGKTSRIAHDGSGVFAGLPSPLVATRYHSLVIAPESVPAGLMVNAVSDDGEIMGVRHAVHPVHGVQFHPESVLTRHGYRMLARFLFGPDRPIAALPASADGGSAGEAPAEEPSPTWYHG
;
A
#
# COMPACT_ATOMS: atom_id res chain seq x y z
N MET A 1 -15.04 9.55 -7.67
CA MET A 1 -14.13 8.81 -8.56
C MET A 1 -12.76 8.67 -7.89
N ILE A 2 -12.25 7.46 -7.85
CA ILE A 2 -10.95 7.10 -7.25
C ILE A 2 -9.98 6.82 -8.39
N LEU A 3 -8.90 7.61 -8.48
CA LEU A 3 -7.88 7.42 -9.50
C LEU A 3 -6.86 6.38 -9.03
N LEU A 4 -6.60 5.36 -9.84
CA LEU A 4 -5.51 4.40 -9.64
C LEU A 4 -4.41 4.68 -10.68
N ILE A 5 -3.19 4.92 -10.22
CA ILE A 5 -2.01 5.00 -11.08
C ILE A 5 -1.39 3.62 -11.18
N ASP A 6 -1.44 3.04 -12.37
CA ASP A 6 -0.90 1.72 -12.67
C ASP A 6 0.58 1.81 -13.02
N ASN A 7 1.43 1.29 -12.13
CA ASN A 7 2.87 1.16 -12.35
C ASN A 7 3.23 -0.15 -13.09
N TYR A 8 2.40 -0.58 -14.04
CA TYR A 8 2.58 -1.84 -14.78
C TYR A 8 2.54 -3.07 -13.87
N ASP A 9 1.60 -3.06 -12.93
CA ASP A 9 1.38 -4.13 -11.97
C ASP A 9 0.22 -5.05 -12.34
N SER A 10 0.45 -6.36 -12.23
CA SER A 10 -0.61 -7.35 -12.50
C SER A 10 -1.75 -7.34 -11.46
N PHE A 11 -1.55 -6.74 -10.30
CA PHE A 11 -2.52 -6.70 -9.21
C PHE A 11 -3.32 -5.40 -9.11
N VAL A 12 -3.04 -4.39 -9.94
CA VAL A 12 -3.76 -3.10 -9.92
C VAL A 12 -5.27 -3.28 -10.06
N TYR A 13 -5.72 -4.23 -10.88
CA TYR A 13 -7.15 -4.51 -11.07
C TYR A 13 -7.80 -5.18 -9.85
N ASN A 14 -7.03 -5.82 -8.96
CA ASN A 14 -7.56 -6.27 -7.67
C ASN A 14 -7.83 -5.09 -6.74
N LEU A 15 -6.96 -4.07 -6.73
CA LEU A 15 -7.21 -2.82 -6.01
C LEU A 15 -8.45 -2.11 -6.58
N ALA A 16 -8.57 -1.99 -7.91
CA ALA A 16 -9.72 -1.40 -8.57
C ALA A 16 -11.03 -2.15 -8.24
N ARG A 17 -10.98 -3.49 -8.23
CA ARG A 17 -12.11 -4.32 -7.82
C ARG A 17 -12.54 -4.05 -6.38
N TYR A 18 -11.59 -3.96 -5.44
CA TYR A 18 -11.91 -3.64 -4.04
C TYR A 18 -12.55 -2.25 -3.91
N VAL A 19 -12.07 -1.26 -4.66
CA VAL A 19 -12.67 0.08 -4.72
C VAL A 19 -14.12 0.00 -5.23
N ALA A 20 -14.36 -0.74 -6.31
CA ALA A 20 -15.72 -0.93 -6.88
C ALA A 20 -16.65 -1.67 -5.90
N GLU A 21 -16.17 -2.73 -5.25
CA GLU A 21 -16.95 -3.47 -4.24
C GLU A 21 -17.27 -2.61 -3.01
N LEU A 22 -16.45 -1.60 -2.70
CA LEU A 22 -16.72 -0.58 -1.68
C LEU A 22 -17.75 0.47 -2.10
N GLY A 23 -18.22 0.40 -3.36
CA GLY A 23 -19.25 1.30 -3.90
C GLY A 23 -18.68 2.58 -4.50
N GLU A 24 -17.39 2.64 -4.73
CA GLU A 24 -16.72 3.78 -5.36
C GLU A 24 -16.40 3.48 -6.83
N GLU A 25 -16.20 4.53 -7.64
CA GLU A 25 -15.87 4.42 -9.06
C GLU A 25 -14.34 4.44 -9.25
N PRO A 26 -13.68 3.29 -9.58
CA PRO A 26 -12.27 3.25 -9.90
C PRO A 26 -12.00 3.65 -11.35
N VAL A 27 -11.00 4.49 -11.57
CA VAL A 27 -10.47 4.84 -12.90
C VAL A 27 -8.98 4.54 -12.90
N VAL A 28 -8.51 3.70 -13.83
CA VAL A 28 -7.12 3.25 -13.90
C VAL A 28 -6.41 3.93 -15.07
N HIS A 29 -5.30 4.61 -14.79
CA HIS A 29 -4.39 5.16 -15.79
C HIS A 29 -2.97 4.65 -15.55
N ARG A 30 -2.26 4.30 -16.63
CA ARG A 30 -0.84 3.98 -16.54
C ARG A 30 -0.02 5.21 -16.17
N ASN A 31 1.06 4.99 -15.43
CA ASN A 31 1.93 6.03 -14.88
C ASN A 31 2.65 6.90 -15.94
N ASP A 32 2.68 6.44 -17.19
CA ASP A 32 3.27 7.13 -18.34
C ASP A 32 2.23 7.55 -19.39
N ALA A 33 0.96 7.21 -19.19
CA ALA A 33 -0.15 7.51 -20.11
C ALA A 33 -1.06 8.64 -19.62
N VAL A 34 -0.72 9.29 -18.51
CA VAL A 34 -1.44 10.44 -17.95
C VAL A 34 -0.44 11.47 -17.44
N THR A 35 -0.73 12.74 -17.67
CA THR A 35 0.07 13.86 -17.15
C THR A 35 -0.51 14.37 -15.83
N LEU A 36 0.31 15.12 -15.06
CA LEU A 36 -0.15 15.76 -13.82
C LEU A 36 -1.28 16.77 -14.04
N ASP A 37 -1.33 17.41 -15.19
CA ASP A 37 -2.39 18.37 -15.53
C ASP A 37 -3.70 17.66 -15.88
N GLU A 38 -3.64 16.53 -16.54
CA GLU A 38 -4.81 15.67 -16.77
C GLU A 38 -5.34 15.10 -15.44
N VAL A 39 -4.46 14.67 -14.52
CA VAL A 39 -4.85 14.27 -13.16
C VAL A 39 -5.57 15.42 -12.43
N ALA A 40 -5.05 16.66 -12.55
CA ALA A 40 -5.71 17.84 -11.97
C ALA A 40 -7.09 18.09 -12.58
N ALA A 41 -7.24 17.90 -13.90
CA ALA A 41 -8.51 18.06 -14.61
C ALA A 41 -9.56 16.99 -14.23
N LEU A 42 -9.12 15.77 -13.93
CA LEU A 42 -9.97 14.66 -13.46
C LEU A 42 -10.59 14.93 -12.08
N LYS A 43 -9.95 15.74 -11.24
CA LYS A 43 -10.39 16.08 -9.87
C LYS A 43 -10.74 14.83 -9.04
N PRO A 44 -9.82 13.86 -8.90
CA PRO A 44 -10.08 12.65 -8.14
C PRO A 44 -10.35 12.98 -6.67
N SER A 45 -11.28 12.27 -6.05
CA SER A 45 -11.51 12.38 -4.61
C SER A 45 -10.41 11.70 -3.79
N HIS A 46 -9.80 10.66 -4.34
CA HIS A 46 -8.67 9.92 -3.78
C HIS A 46 -7.77 9.42 -4.90
N ILE A 47 -6.51 9.18 -4.58
CA ILE A 47 -5.54 8.58 -5.50
C ILE A 47 -4.92 7.33 -4.84
N ILE A 48 -4.82 6.23 -5.60
CA ILE A 48 -4.08 5.05 -5.20
C ILE A 48 -2.91 4.88 -6.17
N VAL A 49 -1.69 4.85 -5.66
CA VAL A 49 -0.48 4.56 -6.44
C VAL A 49 -0.16 3.09 -6.26
N SER A 50 -0.25 2.32 -7.35
CA SER A 50 -0.19 0.86 -7.35
C SER A 50 1.20 0.30 -7.01
N PRO A 51 1.29 -1.00 -6.69
CA PRO A 51 2.53 -1.75 -6.83
C PRO A 51 3.11 -1.62 -8.25
N GLY A 52 4.33 -2.10 -8.43
CA GLY A 52 4.99 -2.15 -9.72
C GLY A 52 6.41 -2.68 -9.66
N PRO A 53 7.04 -2.94 -10.81
CA PRO A 53 8.42 -3.37 -10.90
C PRO A 53 9.40 -2.20 -10.67
N CYS A 54 10.68 -2.53 -10.54
CA CYS A 54 11.82 -1.61 -10.47
C CYS A 54 11.80 -0.73 -9.19
N SER A 55 12.00 0.58 -9.35
CA SER A 55 12.12 1.54 -8.26
C SER A 55 11.25 2.78 -8.50
N PRO A 56 11.06 3.65 -7.49
CA PRO A 56 10.32 4.90 -7.68
C PRO A 56 10.87 5.82 -8.78
N ALA A 57 12.17 5.72 -9.11
CA ALA A 57 12.77 6.51 -10.17
C ALA A 57 12.24 6.13 -11.57
N GLU A 58 11.74 4.91 -11.72
CA GLU A 58 11.17 4.38 -12.97
C GLU A 58 9.63 4.32 -12.94
N ALA A 59 9.00 4.86 -11.89
CA ALA A 59 7.55 4.83 -11.70
C ALA A 59 6.79 5.98 -12.40
N GLY A 60 7.29 6.47 -13.53
CA GLY A 60 6.66 7.54 -14.32
C GLY A 60 6.33 8.76 -13.48
N ILE A 61 5.07 9.20 -13.50
CA ILE A 61 4.63 10.40 -12.77
C ILE A 61 4.45 10.18 -11.25
N SER A 62 4.58 8.95 -10.73
CA SER A 62 4.12 8.58 -9.38
C SER A 62 4.74 9.45 -8.27
N VAL A 63 6.04 9.73 -8.33
CA VAL A 63 6.73 10.56 -7.32
C VAL A 63 6.26 12.02 -7.40
N ASP A 64 6.21 12.59 -8.61
CA ASP A 64 5.81 13.99 -8.80
C ASP A 64 4.31 14.19 -8.55
N LEU A 65 3.49 13.18 -8.82
CA LEU A 65 2.07 13.18 -8.46
C LEU A 65 1.90 13.31 -6.94
N ILE A 66 2.65 12.53 -6.15
CA ILE A 66 2.59 12.59 -4.68
C ILE A 66 3.02 13.99 -4.19
N ARG A 67 4.08 14.55 -4.76
CA ARG A 67 4.56 15.91 -4.42
C ARG A 67 3.52 16.98 -4.72
N ARG A 68 2.85 16.88 -5.88
CA ARG A 68 1.90 17.89 -6.34
C ARG A 68 0.55 17.82 -5.60
N PHE A 69 0.04 16.62 -5.35
CA PHE A 69 -1.32 16.43 -4.85
C PHE A 69 -1.41 16.01 -3.39
N GLY A 70 -0.33 15.56 -2.78
CA GLY A 70 -0.35 14.95 -1.45
C GLY A 70 -0.85 15.86 -0.33
N ALA A 71 -0.75 17.18 -0.49
CA ALA A 71 -1.28 18.11 0.51
C ALA A 71 -2.81 18.29 0.44
N GLU A 72 -3.43 18.00 -0.70
CA GLU A 72 -4.83 18.34 -0.99
C GLU A 72 -5.70 17.10 -1.22
N VAL A 73 -5.15 16.06 -1.84
CA VAL A 73 -5.88 14.85 -2.23
C VAL A 73 -5.39 13.67 -1.39
N PRO A 74 -6.29 12.88 -0.76
CA PRO A 74 -5.91 11.65 -0.08
C PRO A 74 -5.19 10.69 -1.02
N ILE A 75 -3.97 10.25 -0.63
CA ILE A 75 -3.15 9.33 -1.41
C ILE A 75 -2.83 8.08 -0.60
N LEU A 76 -3.04 6.91 -1.21
CA LEU A 76 -2.55 5.62 -0.72
C LEU A 76 -1.50 5.07 -1.68
N GLY A 77 -0.27 4.86 -1.20
CA GLY A 77 0.77 4.16 -1.93
C GLY A 77 0.88 2.71 -1.49
N VAL A 78 0.87 1.77 -2.45
CA VAL A 78 1.00 0.33 -2.20
C VAL A 78 2.30 -0.17 -2.80
N CYS A 79 3.13 -0.83 -2.02
CA CYS A 79 4.42 -1.43 -2.39
C CYS A 79 5.34 -0.39 -3.08
N LEU A 80 5.46 -0.39 -4.40
CA LEU A 80 6.19 0.65 -5.14
C LEU A 80 5.62 2.05 -4.85
N GLY A 81 4.30 2.19 -4.74
CA GLY A 81 3.66 3.46 -4.36
C GLY A 81 4.04 3.94 -2.96
N HIS A 82 4.21 3.03 -2.00
CA HIS A 82 4.74 3.36 -0.67
C HIS A 82 6.20 3.86 -0.75
N GLN A 83 7.03 3.21 -1.55
CA GLN A 83 8.40 3.66 -1.79
C GLN A 83 8.43 5.02 -2.51
N ALA A 84 7.50 5.25 -3.44
CA ALA A 84 7.33 6.55 -4.11
C ALA A 84 6.96 7.66 -3.12
N ILE A 85 6.14 7.36 -2.09
CA ILE A 85 5.88 8.29 -0.98
C ILE A 85 7.18 8.59 -0.23
N GLY A 86 7.96 7.57 0.16
CA GLY A 86 9.26 7.79 0.78
C GLY A 86 10.15 8.72 -0.03
N ALA A 87 10.31 8.44 -1.33
CA ALA A 87 11.12 9.23 -2.26
C ALA A 87 10.56 10.66 -2.48
N ALA A 88 9.24 10.82 -2.56
CA ALA A 88 8.60 12.12 -2.76
C ALA A 88 8.90 13.10 -1.63
N TYR A 89 8.97 12.63 -0.41
CA TYR A 89 9.29 13.41 0.78
C TYR A 89 10.78 13.44 1.14
N GLY A 90 11.65 12.80 0.35
CA GLY A 90 13.12 12.88 0.49
C GLY A 90 13.77 11.70 1.22
N GLY A 91 13.03 10.62 1.50
CA GLY A 91 13.58 9.37 2.02
C GLY A 91 14.37 8.58 0.97
N GLN A 92 15.30 7.77 1.41
CA GLN A 92 16.08 6.89 0.55
C GLN A 92 15.42 5.53 0.42
N ILE A 93 15.46 4.98 -0.79
CA ILE A 93 14.97 3.64 -1.09
C ILE A 93 16.18 2.73 -1.26
N VAL A 94 16.25 1.71 -0.43
CA VAL A 94 17.38 0.79 -0.35
C VAL A 94 16.93 -0.66 -0.53
N ARG A 95 17.89 -1.56 -0.71
CA ARG A 95 17.59 -2.99 -0.74
C ARG A 95 17.14 -3.48 0.63
N ALA A 96 16.07 -4.25 0.65
CA ALA A 96 15.60 -4.96 1.82
C ALA A 96 16.69 -5.91 2.36
N THR A 97 16.75 -6.09 3.66
CA THR A 97 17.65 -7.07 4.28
C THR A 97 17.40 -8.48 3.75
N ARG A 98 16.13 -8.79 3.50
CA ARG A 98 15.69 -10.05 2.88
C ARG A 98 14.66 -9.75 1.80
N PRO A 99 14.94 -10.06 0.52
CA PRO A 99 13.93 -10.01 -0.53
C PRO A 99 12.75 -10.95 -0.21
N MET A 100 11.53 -10.43 -0.37
CA MET A 100 10.30 -11.18 -0.12
C MET A 100 9.54 -11.38 -1.42
N HIS A 101 9.05 -12.60 -1.66
CA HIS A 101 8.26 -12.91 -2.83
C HIS A 101 7.13 -13.87 -2.47
N GLY A 102 5.90 -13.36 -2.38
CA GLY A 102 4.70 -14.14 -2.08
C GLY A 102 4.61 -14.72 -0.67
N LYS A 103 5.48 -14.28 0.23
CA LYS A 103 5.49 -14.74 1.63
C LYS A 103 4.70 -13.79 2.51
N THR A 104 4.07 -14.34 3.52
CA THR A 104 3.39 -13.56 4.56
C THR A 104 4.35 -13.21 5.70
N SER A 105 4.12 -12.06 6.33
CA SER A 105 4.80 -11.63 7.55
C SER A 105 3.77 -11.08 8.53
N ARG A 106 4.15 -11.08 9.81
CA ARG A 106 3.39 -10.37 10.83
C ARG A 106 3.81 -8.91 10.81
N ILE A 107 2.83 -8.03 10.78
CA ILE A 107 3.02 -6.58 10.71
C ILE A 107 2.45 -5.96 11.97
N ALA A 108 3.31 -5.47 12.84
CA ALA A 108 2.91 -4.68 14.01
C ALA A 108 2.64 -3.23 13.56
N HIS A 109 1.55 -2.63 14.04
CA HIS A 109 1.17 -1.25 13.71
C HIS A 109 0.60 -0.51 14.93
N ASP A 110 0.61 0.81 14.88
CA ASP A 110 0.16 1.69 15.97
C ASP A 110 -1.36 1.96 15.97
N GLY A 111 -2.09 1.44 15.00
CA GLY A 111 -3.52 1.65 14.83
C GLY A 111 -3.91 2.97 14.17
N SER A 112 -2.95 3.76 13.68
CA SER A 112 -3.25 5.05 13.03
C SER A 112 -3.52 4.91 11.53
N GLY A 113 -4.20 5.90 10.94
CA GLY A 113 -4.48 5.98 9.51
C GLY A 113 -5.27 4.78 9.00
N VAL A 114 -4.76 4.10 7.98
CA VAL A 114 -5.41 2.94 7.35
C VAL A 114 -5.49 1.70 8.27
N PHE A 115 -4.77 1.71 9.39
CA PHE A 115 -4.80 0.63 10.38
C PHE A 115 -5.83 0.82 11.50
N ALA A 116 -6.62 1.91 11.46
CA ALA A 116 -7.58 2.22 12.51
C ALA A 116 -8.60 1.09 12.73
N GLY A 117 -8.64 0.56 13.96
CA GLY A 117 -9.54 -0.52 14.35
C GLY A 117 -9.19 -1.90 13.81
N LEU A 118 -8.01 -2.09 13.25
CA LEU A 118 -7.49 -3.41 12.86
C LEU A 118 -6.70 -4.07 13.99
N PRO A 119 -6.64 -5.41 14.03
CA PRO A 119 -5.82 -6.11 15.01
C PRO A 119 -4.32 -5.89 14.72
N SER A 120 -3.51 -5.74 15.78
CA SER A 120 -2.05 -5.67 15.68
C SER A 120 -1.43 -6.79 16.53
N PRO A 121 -0.52 -7.61 15.98
CA PRO A 121 -0.08 -7.62 14.59
C PRO A 121 -1.13 -8.22 13.63
N LEU A 122 -1.10 -7.79 12.35
CA LEU A 122 -1.83 -8.44 11.28
C LEU A 122 -0.90 -9.27 10.38
N VAL A 123 -1.48 -10.15 9.56
CA VAL A 123 -0.73 -10.95 8.57
C VAL A 123 -0.92 -10.34 7.20
N ALA A 124 0.20 -10.07 6.49
CA ALA A 124 0.18 -9.47 5.16
C ALA A 124 1.22 -10.10 4.23
N THR A 125 0.89 -10.13 2.93
CA THR A 125 1.74 -10.67 1.87
C THR A 125 2.73 -9.62 1.37
N ARG A 126 3.99 -10.03 1.22
CA ARG A 126 5.10 -9.17 0.77
C ARG A 126 5.66 -9.68 -0.57
N TYR A 127 5.93 -8.73 -1.50
CA TYR A 127 6.53 -8.99 -2.82
C TYR A 127 7.60 -7.94 -3.15
N HIS A 128 8.48 -7.60 -2.22
CA HIS A 128 9.41 -6.50 -2.42
C HIS A 128 10.87 -6.90 -2.14
N SER A 129 11.78 -6.25 -2.86
CA SER A 129 13.22 -6.29 -2.63
C SER A 129 13.79 -4.92 -2.24
N LEU A 130 12.96 -3.87 -2.24
CA LEU A 130 13.31 -2.51 -1.83
C LEU A 130 12.41 -2.08 -0.67
N VAL A 131 12.94 -1.19 0.17
CA VAL A 131 12.27 -0.60 1.34
C VAL A 131 12.70 0.86 1.53
N ILE A 132 11.93 1.63 2.29
CA ILE A 132 12.37 2.93 2.81
C ILE A 132 13.43 2.67 3.88
N ALA A 133 14.61 3.28 3.76
CA ALA A 133 15.67 3.16 4.74
C ALA A 133 15.25 3.84 6.07
N PRO A 134 15.28 3.12 7.20
CA PRO A 134 14.81 3.64 8.48
C PRO A 134 15.52 4.93 8.91
N GLU A 135 16.83 5.02 8.65
CA GLU A 135 17.66 6.17 8.99
C GLU A 135 17.40 7.41 8.12
N SER A 136 16.65 7.24 7.01
CA SER A 136 16.35 8.32 6.07
C SER A 136 14.89 8.76 6.09
N VAL A 137 14.08 8.26 7.02
CA VAL A 137 12.67 8.66 7.12
C VAL A 137 12.57 10.16 7.34
N PRO A 138 11.94 10.90 6.41
CA PRO A 138 11.85 12.37 6.53
C PRO A 138 10.98 12.80 7.72
N ALA A 139 11.27 13.95 8.32
CA ALA A 139 10.56 14.46 9.49
C ALA A 139 9.03 14.63 9.30
N GLY A 140 8.56 14.76 8.05
CA GLY A 140 7.14 14.83 7.72
C GLY A 140 6.44 13.47 7.67
N LEU A 141 7.19 12.36 7.61
CA LEU A 141 6.65 11.02 7.58
C LEU A 141 6.77 10.35 8.95
N MET A 142 5.73 9.66 9.36
CA MET A 142 5.67 8.84 10.57
C MET A 142 5.60 7.37 10.16
N VAL A 143 6.50 6.55 10.67
CA VAL A 143 6.40 5.09 10.56
C VAL A 143 5.30 4.63 11.48
N ASN A 144 4.30 3.94 10.95
CA ASN A 144 3.15 3.45 11.69
C ASN A 144 2.95 1.93 11.59
N ALA A 145 3.80 1.23 10.82
CA ALA A 145 3.83 -0.22 10.80
C ALA A 145 5.24 -0.75 10.49
N VAL A 146 5.59 -1.88 11.13
CA VAL A 146 6.87 -2.58 10.95
C VAL A 146 6.64 -4.09 10.91
N SER A 147 7.50 -4.81 10.19
CA SER A 147 7.51 -6.28 10.17
C SER A 147 8.34 -6.86 11.30
N ASP A 148 8.22 -8.18 11.54
CA ASP A 148 9.00 -8.89 12.55
C ASP A 148 10.53 -8.79 12.35
N ASP A 149 10.97 -8.60 11.09
CA ASP A 149 12.38 -8.38 10.73
C ASP A 149 12.79 -6.89 10.79
N GLY A 150 11.91 -6.00 11.29
CA GLY A 150 12.21 -4.59 11.56
C GLY A 150 12.13 -3.67 10.34
N GLU A 151 11.68 -4.15 9.19
CA GLU A 151 11.52 -3.32 8.01
C GLU A 151 10.25 -2.45 8.10
N ILE A 152 10.31 -1.25 7.54
CA ILE A 152 9.17 -0.31 7.48
C ILE A 152 8.09 -0.88 6.56
N MET A 153 6.92 -1.13 7.12
CA MET A 153 5.76 -1.70 6.43
C MET A 153 4.60 -0.71 6.29
N GLY A 154 4.65 0.41 6.98
CA GLY A 154 3.67 1.47 6.85
C GLY A 154 4.25 2.83 7.17
N VAL A 155 3.84 3.84 6.41
CA VAL A 155 4.08 5.26 6.70
C VAL A 155 2.81 6.06 6.53
N ARG A 156 2.71 7.15 7.26
CA ARG A 156 1.72 8.20 7.02
C ARG A 156 2.39 9.57 7.12
N HIS A 157 1.87 10.55 6.38
CA HIS A 157 2.32 11.92 6.59
C HIS A 157 1.69 12.51 7.87
N ALA A 158 2.44 13.33 8.58
CA ALA A 158 2.01 13.90 9.86
C ALA A 158 0.79 14.84 9.72
N VAL A 159 0.68 15.54 8.58
CA VAL A 159 -0.32 16.58 8.31
C VAL A 159 -1.15 16.24 7.07
N HIS A 160 -0.51 15.83 5.98
CA HIS A 160 -1.18 15.56 4.71
C HIS A 160 -1.91 14.20 4.75
N PRO A 161 -3.00 14.03 3.99
CA PRO A 161 -3.75 12.78 3.93
C PRO A 161 -3.04 11.72 3.06
N VAL A 162 -1.77 11.45 3.34
CA VAL A 162 -0.92 10.52 2.60
C VAL A 162 -0.56 9.32 3.46
N HIS A 163 -0.84 8.13 2.94
CA HIS A 163 -0.60 6.84 3.58
C HIS A 163 0.15 5.91 2.64
N GLY A 164 1.04 5.10 3.17
CA GLY A 164 1.75 4.09 2.39
C GLY A 164 1.83 2.76 3.13
N VAL A 165 1.65 1.65 2.41
CA VAL A 165 1.86 0.29 2.91
C VAL A 165 2.80 -0.47 1.98
N GLN A 166 3.86 -1.09 2.55
CA GLN A 166 4.87 -1.81 1.77
C GLN A 166 4.38 -3.19 1.31
N PHE A 167 3.42 -3.76 1.99
CA PHE A 167 2.79 -5.03 1.66
C PHE A 167 1.59 -4.85 0.71
N HIS A 168 0.98 -5.96 0.28
CA HIS A 168 -0.10 -5.98 -0.71
C HIS A 168 -1.46 -6.20 -0.03
N PRO A 169 -2.25 -5.15 0.22
CA PRO A 169 -3.59 -5.28 0.82
C PRO A 169 -4.58 -6.02 -0.09
N GLU A 170 -4.35 -6.01 -1.41
CA GLU A 170 -5.18 -6.68 -2.42
C GLU A 170 -4.90 -8.18 -2.55
N SER A 171 -3.86 -8.67 -1.89
CA SER A 171 -3.53 -10.10 -1.89
C SER A 171 -4.49 -10.90 -1.02
N VAL A 172 -4.91 -12.07 -1.52
CA VAL A 172 -5.83 -13.00 -0.82
C VAL A 172 -5.30 -13.41 0.56
N LEU A 173 -3.99 -13.53 0.72
CA LEU A 173 -3.37 -13.90 1.99
C LEU A 173 -3.16 -12.71 2.94
N THR A 174 -3.45 -11.48 2.51
CA THR A 174 -3.41 -10.31 3.39
C THR A 174 -4.74 -10.20 4.13
N ARG A 175 -4.72 -10.53 5.41
CA ARG A 175 -5.89 -10.37 6.24
C ARG A 175 -6.22 -8.89 6.42
N HIS A 176 -7.49 -8.53 6.34
CA HIS A 176 -8.01 -7.16 6.53
C HIS A 176 -7.63 -6.13 5.44
N GLY A 177 -7.05 -6.55 4.29
CA GLY A 177 -6.67 -5.61 3.23
C GLY A 177 -7.84 -4.78 2.72
N TYR A 178 -9.02 -5.39 2.60
CA TYR A 178 -10.25 -4.69 2.23
C TYR A 178 -10.66 -3.63 3.27
N ARG A 179 -10.51 -3.93 4.56
CA ARG A 179 -10.79 -2.97 5.63
C ARG A 179 -9.82 -1.79 5.60
N MET A 180 -8.55 -2.02 5.22
CA MET A 180 -7.58 -0.93 5.04
C MET A 180 -7.99 0.02 3.92
N LEU A 181 -8.43 -0.50 2.77
CA LEU A 181 -8.95 0.33 1.69
C LEU A 181 -10.19 1.10 2.13
N ALA A 182 -11.10 0.46 2.87
CA ALA A 182 -12.27 1.14 3.40
C ALA A 182 -11.89 2.26 4.40
N ARG A 183 -10.88 2.04 5.24
CA ARG A 183 -10.36 3.10 6.13
C ARG A 183 -9.72 4.24 5.36
N PHE A 184 -9.02 3.94 4.28
CA PHE A 184 -8.47 4.97 3.40
C PHE A 184 -9.57 5.80 2.73
N LEU A 185 -10.61 5.14 2.17
CA LEU A 185 -11.66 5.82 1.39
C LEU A 185 -12.68 6.57 2.26
N PHE A 186 -12.99 6.05 3.44
CA PHE A 186 -14.12 6.55 4.25
C PHE A 186 -13.73 7.04 5.63
N GLY A 187 -12.45 6.93 5.99
CA GLY A 187 -11.96 7.28 7.32
C GLY A 187 -12.41 6.32 8.42
N PRO A 188 -12.13 6.65 9.69
CA PRO A 188 -12.44 5.79 10.83
C PRO A 188 -13.92 5.71 11.19
N ASP A 189 -14.74 6.66 10.74
CA ASP A 189 -16.12 6.82 11.19
C ASP A 189 -17.11 5.87 10.49
N ARG A 190 -16.76 5.29 9.34
CA ARG A 190 -17.63 4.31 8.68
C ARG A 190 -17.60 2.98 9.43
N PRO A 191 -18.78 2.43 9.87
CA PRO A 191 -18.80 1.14 10.55
C PRO A 191 -18.23 0.01 9.67
N ILE A 192 -17.23 -0.72 10.16
CA ILE A 192 -16.65 -1.87 9.45
C ILE A 192 -17.70 -2.96 9.22
N ALA A 193 -18.67 -3.10 10.13
CA ALA A 193 -19.79 -4.05 10.00
C ALA A 193 -20.70 -3.81 8.77
N ALA A 194 -20.59 -2.64 8.13
CA ALA A 194 -21.33 -2.32 6.90
C ALA A 194 -20.56 -2.72 5.62
N LEU A 195 -19.38 -3.33 5.74
CA LEU A 195 -18.59 -3.81 4.62
C LEU A 195 -19.06 -5.21 4.19
N PRO A 196 -18.98 -5.57 2.89
CA PRO A 196 -19.33 -6.90 2.44
C PRO A 196 -18.58 -7.99 3.19
N ALA A 197 -19.25 -9.08 3.57
CA ALA A 197 -18.68 -10.19 4.34
C ALA A 197 -17.54 -10.94 3.61
N SER A 198 -17.45 -10.83 2.28
CA SER A 198 -16.35 -11.35 1.47
C SER A 198 -14.99 -10.68 1.78
N ALA A 199 -15.02 -9.56 2.47
CA ALA A 199 -13.84 -8.77 2.81
C ALA A 199 -12.98 -9.36 3.93
N ASP A 200 -13.48 -10.27 4.71
CA ASP A 200 -12.79 -10.77 5.90
C ASP A 200 -12.05 -12.10 5.69
N GLY A 201 -11.81 -12.50 4.42
CA GLY A 201 -11.13 -13.75 4.08
C GLY A 201 -11.48 -14.84 5.08
N GLY A 202 -12.50 -15.63 4.79
CA GLY A 202 -13.18 -16.64 5.60
C GLY A 202 -12.51 -17.06 6.92
N SER A 203 -13.37 -17.31 7.92
CA SER A 203 -13.11 -17.92 9.24
C SER A 203 -11.66 -18.18 9.63
N ALA A 204 -11.27 -17.71 10.79
CA ALA A 204 -9.99 -17.98 11.45
C ALA A 204 -9.48 -19.42 11.28
N GLY A 205 -8.78 -19.68 10.19
CA GLY A 205 -7.89 -20.82 10.06
C GLY A 205 -6.52 -20.38 10.56
N GLU A 206 -5.93 -21.20 11.44
CA GLU A 206 -4.55 -21.06 11.91
C GLU A 206 -3.60 -20.78 10.76
N ALA A 207 -2.58 -19.97 11.02
CA ALA A 207 -1.50 -19.74 10.07
C ALA A 207 -0.99 -21.11 9.55
N PRO A 208 -0.84 -21.30 8.23
CA PRO A 208 -0.21 -22.51 7.73
C PRO A 208 1.17 -22.63 8.37
N ALA A 209 1.47 -23.80 8.92
CA ALA A 209 2.81 -24.15 9.38
C ALA A 209 3.82 -23.86 8.25
N GLU A 210 5.01 -23.39 8.61
CA GLU A 210 6.10 -23.17 7.66
C GLU A 210 6.28 -24.44 6.80
N GLU A 211 5.97 -24.35 5.50
CA GLU A 211 6.40 -25.38 4.58
C GLU A 211 7.93 -25.33 4.46
N PRO A 212 8.62 -26.48 4.57
CA PRO A 212 10.07 -26.52 4.39
C PRO A 212 10.43 -26.03 2.99
N SER A 213 11.47 -25.21 2.90
CA SER A 213 12.00 -24.68 1.64
C SER A 213 12.27 -25.83 0.66
N PRO A 214 11.87 -25.71 -0.62
CA PRO A 214 12.16 -26.74 -1.62
C PRO A 214 13.67 -26.94 -1.76
N THR A 215 14.12 -28.19 -1.73
CA THR A 215 15.52 -28.63 -1.71
C THR A 215 16.30 -28.43 -3.03
N TRP A 216 15.73 -27.73 -4.03
CA TRP A 216 16.34 -27.52 -5.35
C TRP A 216 16.95 -26.11 -5.57
N TYR A 217 17.05 -25.29 -4.50
CA TYR A 217 17.73 -24.00 -4.60
C TYR A 217 19.19 -24.14 -4.13
N HIS A 218 20.03 -24.64 -5.04
CA HIS A 218 21.48 -24.54 -4.93
C HIS A 218 21.96 -23.61 -6.04
N GLY A 219 22.46 -22.40 -5.67
CA GLY A 219 23.07 -21.46 -6.60
C GLY A 219 23.03 -20.05 -6.05
#